data_74b562cc0bb1a6b679b8d9aff04f8196
#
_entry.id   74b562cc0bb1a6b679b8d9aff04f8196
#
_cell.length_a   1.000
_cell.length_b   1.000
_cell.length_c   1.000
_cell.angle_alpha   90.00
_cell.angle_beta   90.00
_cell.angle_gamma   90.00
#
_symmetry.space_group_name_H-M   'P 1'
#
loop_
_entity.id
_entity.type
_entity.pdbx_description
1 polymer ?
#
loop_
_entity_poly.entity_id
_entity_poly.type
_entity_poly.pdbx_seq_one_letter_code
_entity_poly.pdbx_strand_id
1 'polypeptide(L)'
;MDRTFSSLEKAIDILNYFYSENQAFSAQEISGQLSIPLSTTYKYLDVLFKKGFLSKDPDTKKFFLGLTIFKMGNLVAAKIKPIEVARRHMNHLANLSGETVMLTTTHGWESVCVEKIESPRRIKLSVAMGDTLPLHAGGS
;
A
#
# COMPACT_ATOMS: atom_id res chain seq x y z
N MET A 1 -14.48 20.04 -17.89
CA MET A 1 -14.89 20.25 -16.49
C MET A 1 -13.61 20.17 -15.65
N ASP A 2 -13.01 21.35 -15.38
CA ASP A 2 -11.75 21.43 -14.65
C ASP A 2 -11.96 20.93 -13.21
N ARG A 3 -11.45 19.75 -12.93
CA ARG A 3 -11.37 19.22 -11.57
C ARG A 3 -10.28 19.98 -10.84
N THR A 4 -10.64 21.07 -10.18
CA THR A 4 -9.77 21.74 -9.23
C THR A 4 -9.61 20.79 -8.04
N PHE A 5 -8.59 19.93 -8.08
CA PHE A 5 -8.27 19.03 -6.98
C PHE A 5 -8.05 19.86 -5.71
N SER A 6 -8.75 19.51 -4.65
CA SER A 6 -8.55 20.14 -3.35
C SER A 6 -7.13 19.87 -2.84
N SER A 7 -6.62 20.70 -1.95
CA SER A 7 -5.29 20.48 -1.34
C SER A 7 -5.18 19.13 -0.66
N LEU A 8 -6.28 18.64 -0.10
CA LEU A 8 -6.36 17.33 0.54
C LEU A 8 -6.24 16.19 -0.47
N GLU A 9 -6.94 16.27 -1.61
CA GLU A 9 -6.85 15.27 -2.67
C GLU A 9 -5.42 15.11 -3.16
N LYS A 10 -4.72 16.22 -3.43
CA LYS A 10 -3.31 16.20 -3.87
C LYS A 10 -2.39 15.54 -2.85
N ALA A 11 -2.61 15.77 -1.55
CA ALA A 11 -1.83 15.12 -0.50
C ALA A 11 -2.08 13.61 -0.44
N ILE A 12 -3.33 13.18 -0.65
CA ILE A 12 -3.71 11.76 -0.72
C ILE A 12 -3.12 11.13 -1.99
N ASP A 13 -3.18 11.80 -3.13
CA ASP A 13 -2.61 11.30 -4.40
C ASP A 13 -1.11 11.07 -4.29
N ILE A 14 -0.39 11.94 -3.56
CA ILE A 14 1.03 11.73 -3.26
C ILE A 14 1.24 10.45 -2.44
N LEU A 15 0.46 10.21 -1.40
CA LEU A 15 0.56 8.98 -0.59
C LEU A 15 0.23 7.74 -1.41
N ASN A 16 -0.81 7.79 -2.23
CA ASN A 16 -1.21 6.69 -3.12
C ASN A 16 -0.13 6.38 -4.15
N TYR A 17 0.57 7.39 -4.68
CA TYR A 17 1.67 7.20 -5.60
C TYR A 17 2.84 6.42 -4.97
N PHE A 18 3.20 6.72 -3.71
CA PHE A 18 4.19 5.93 -2.98
C PHE A 18 3.73 4.48 -2.73
N TYR A 19 2.44 4.27 -2.52
CA TYR A 19 1.88 2.94 -2.31
C TYR A 19 1.94 2.10 -3.60
N SER A 20 1.53 2.64 -4.75
CA SER A 20 1.47 1.92 -6.02
C SER A 20 2.85 1.51 -6.55
N GLU A 21 3.84 2.39 -6.40
CA GLU A 21 5.19 2.18 -6.97
C GLU A 21 6.16 1.47 -6.02
N ASN A 22 5.85 1.47 -4.72
CA ASN A 22 6.67 0.87 -3.65
C ASN A 22 8.17 1.25 -3.71
N GLN A 23 8.45 2.51 -3.99
CA GLN A 23 9.80 3.06 -4.17
C GLN A 23 9.98 4.40 -3.46
N ALA A 24 11.21 4.89 -3.44
CA ALA A 24 11.53 6.24 -2.97
C ALA A 24 11.62 7.22 -4.15
N PHE A 25 11.03 8.40 -4.00
CA PHE A 25 10.96 9.43 -5.05
C PHE A 25 11.48 10.78 -4.59
N SER A 26 12.09 11.53 -5.51
CA SER A 26 12.38 12.94 -5.36
C SER A 26 11.13 13.80 -5.56
N ALA A 27 11.17 15.05 -5.10
CA ALA A 27 10.07 15.98 -5.33
C ALA A 27 9.84 16.27 -6.82
N GLN A 28 10.88 16.23 -7.65
CA GLN A 28 10.79 16.39 -9.10
C GLN A 28 10.05 15.24 -9.77
N GLU A 29 10.37 13.99 -9.41
CA GLU A 29 9.70 12.80 -9.93
C GLU A 29 8.20 12.85 -9.61
N ILE A 30 7.83 13.15 -8.35
CA ILE A 30 6.44 13.29 -7.90
C ILE A 30 5.71 14.43 -8.63
N SER A 31 6.36 15.60 -8.75
CA SER A 31 5.83 16.77 -9.45
C SER A 31 5.48 16.45 -10.91
N GLY A 32 6.39 15.79 -11.61
CA GLY A 32 6.19 15.39 -13.01
C GLY A 32 5.07 14.38 -13.18
N GLN A 33 5.08 13.34 -12.35
CA GLN A 33 4.14 12.22 -12.46
C GLN A 33 2.70 12.61 -12.12
N LEU A 34 2.52 13.41 -11.07
CA LEU A 34 1.20 13.86 -10.62
C LEU A 34 0.75 15.18 -11.24
N SER A 35 1.56 15.78 -12.11
CA SER A 35 1.29 17.09 -12.74
C SER A 35 0.98 18.19 -11.69
N ILE A 36 1.67 18.16 -10.55
CA ILE A 36 1.57 19.15 -9.48
C ILE A 36 2.78 20.10 -9.59
N PRO A 37 2.61 21.43 -9.55
CA PRO A 37 3.73 22.37 -9.58
C PRO A 37 4.76 22.04 -8.48
N LEU A 38 6.06 22.04 -8.81
CA LEU A 38 7.14 21.62 -7.93
C LEU A 38 7.12 22.35 -6.57
N SER A 39 6.86 23.65 -6.58
CA SER A 39 6.75 24.47 -5.35
C SER A 39 5.60 24.02 -4.44
N THR A 40 4.51 23.56 -5.04
CA THR A 40 3.35 23.01 -4.34
C THR A 40 3.66 21.60 -3.83
N THR A 41 4.32 20.77 -4.65
CA THR A 41 4.79 19.44 -4.25
C THR A 41 5.65 19.51 -2.99
N TYR A 42 6.64 20.42 -2.95
CA TYR A 42 7.46 20.60 -1.75
C TYR A 42 6.65 20.95 -0.50
N LYS A 43 5.61 21.79 -0.62
CA LYS A 43 4.74 22.13 0.52
C LYS A 43 4.02 20.90 1.07
N TYR A 44 3.47 20.04 0.20
CA TYR A 44 2.81 18.81 0.64
C TYR A 44 3.80 17.81 1.23
N LEU A 45 4.95 17.60 0.59
CA LEU A 45 5.99 16.71 1.10
C LEU A 45 6.52 17.15 2.47
N ASP A 46 6.71 18.47 2.70
CA ASP A 46 7.12 19.01 3.99
C ASP A 46 6.08 18.73 5.10
N VAL A 47 4.79 18.94 4.80
CA VAL A 47 3.72 18.65 5.75
C VAL A 47 3.65 17.15 6.06
N LEU A 48 3.66 16.29 5.04
CA LEU A 48 3.61 14.84 5.20
C LEU A 48 4.84 14.32 5.96
N PHE A 49 6.02 14.85 5.67
CA PHE A 49 7.26 14.54 6.39
C PHE A 49 7.19 14.95 7.87
N LYS A 50 6.81 16.20 8.16
CA LYS A 50 6.66 16.69 9.55
C LYS A 50 5.64 15.90 10.36
N LYS A 51 4.61 15.37 9.71
CA LYS A 51 3.59 14.52 10.36
C LYS A 51 3.97 13.04 10.40
N GLY A 52 5.15 12.66 9.85
CA GLY A 52 5.67 11.30 9.86
C GLY A 52 4.98 10.34 8.88
N PHE A 53 4.13 10.86 7.97
CA PHE A 53 3.56 10.07 6.87
C PHE A 53 4.59 9.73 5.80
N LEU A 54 5.58 10.62 5.62
CA LEU A 54 6.75 10.38 4.81
C LEU A 54 8.01 10.42 5.67
N SER A 55 9.02 9.70 5.25
CA SER A 55 10.41 9.80 5.69
C SER A 55 11.27 10.26 4.52
N LYS A 56 12.48 10.74 4.80
CA LYS A 56 13.41 11.21 3.80
C LYS A 56 14.75 10.54 3.99
N ASP A 57 15.30 10.00 2.94
CA ASP A 57 16.62 9.43 2.91
C ASP A 57 17.67 10.54 3.01
N PRO A 58 18.63 10.47 3.94
CA PRO A 58 19.61 11.54 4.18
C PRO A 58 20.62 11.70 3.03
N ASP A 59 20.89 10.63 2.26
CA ASP A 59 21.89 10.64 1.20
C ASP A 59 21.28 11.01 -0.14
N THR A 60 20.23 10.30 -0.55
CA THR A 60 19.57 10.49 -1.85
C THR A 60 18.56 11.64 -1.86
N LYS A 61 18.18 12.16 -0.69
CA LYS A 61 17.13 13.17 -0.49
C LYS A 61 15.75 12.74 -1.00
N LYS A 62 15.58 11.49 -1.38
CA LYS A 62 14.30 10.92 -1.80
C LYS A 62 13.38 10.68 -0.61
N PHE A 63 12.07 10.78 -0.85
CA PHE A 63 11.02 10.50 0.12
C PHE A 63 10.52 9.07 -0.04
N PHE A 64 10.05 8.49 1.05
CA PHE A 64 9.40 7.18 1.11
C PHE A 64 8.36 7.16 2.24
N LEU A 65 7.50 6.13 2.30
CA LEU A 65 6.44 6.04 3.32
C LEU A 65 7.04 6.02 4.74
N GLY A 66 6.51 6.86 5.61
CA GLY A 66 6.96 7.03 6.97
C GLY A 66 6.29 6.08 7.97
N LEU A 67 6.85 6.03 9.18
CA LEU A 67 6.40 5.10 10.23
C LEU A 67 4.96 5.33 10.70
N THR A 68 4.38 6.51 10.47
CA THR A 68 2.98 6.79 10.79
C THR A 68 2.03 5.90 10.00
N ILE A 69 2.34 5.62 8.72
CA ILE A 69 1.57 4.69 7.88
C ILE A 69 1.57 3.29 8.49
N PHE A 70 2.73 2.78 8.91
CA PHE A 70 2.86 1.48 9.57
C PHE A 70 2.03 1.41 10.87
N LYS A 71 2.09 2.46 11.71
CA LYS A 71 1.30 2.52 12.95
C LYS A 71 -0.21 2.47 12.67
N MET A 72 -0.66 3.23 11.68
CA MET A 72 -2.08 3.24 11.27
C MET A 72 -2.50 1.88 10.70
N GLY A 73 -1.67 1.27 9.84
CA GLY A 73 -1.91 -0.05 9.28
C GLY A 73 -2.05 -1.12 10.37
N ASN A 74 -1.20 -1.11 11.38
CA ASN A 74 -1.28 -2.04 12.51
C ASN A 74 -2.59 -1.88 13.31
N LEU A 75 -3.08 -0.65 13.49
CA LEU A 75 -4.37 -0.42 14.16
C LEU A 75 -5.55 -0.97 13.34
N VAL A 76 -5.47 -0.88 12.02
CA VAL A 76 -6.46 -1.48 11.12
C VAL A 76 -6.35 -3.01 11.19
N ALA A 77 -5.16 -3.58 11.04
CA ALA A 77 -4.91 -5.01 11.09
C ALA A 77 -5.41 -5.66 12.41
N ALA A 78 -5.20 -4.98 13.55
CA ALA A 78 -5.68 -5.45 14.84
C ALA A 78 -7.22 -5.54 14.96
N LYS A 79 -7.96 -4.83 14.11
CA LYS A 79 -9.43 -4.91 14.04
C LYS A 79 -9.93 -6.04 13.13
N ILE A 80 -9.09 -6.59 12.29
CA ILE A 80 -9.41 -7.70 11.41
C ILE A 80 -9.24 -9.01 12.22
N LYS A 81 -10.17 -9.24 13.15
CA LYS A 81 -10.17 -10.40 14.05
C LYS A 81 -9.97 -11.77 13.37
N PRO A 82 -10.44 -12.03 12.11
CA PRO A 82 -10.25 -13.32 11.47
C PRO A 82 -8.80 -13.69 11.19
N ILE A 83 -7.84 -12.77 11.15
CA ILE A 83 -6.46 -13.06 10.74
C ILE A 83 -5.81 -14.10 11.66
N GLU A 84 -5.89 -13.93 12.99
CA GLU A 84 -5.25 -14.86 13.93
C GLU A 84 -5.85 -16.27 13.87
N VAL A 85 -7.18 -16.34 13.78
CA VAL A 85 -7.90 -17.62 13.65
C VAL A 85 -7.61 -18.27 12.31
N ALA A 86 -7.65 -17.49 11.23
CA ALA A 86 -7.41 -17.97 9.88
C ALA A 86 -5.99 -18.47 9.66
N ARG A 87 -4.98 -17.83 10.25
CA ARG A 87 -3.57 -18.17 10.05
C ARG A 87 -3.27 -19.64 10.32
N ARG A 88 -3.89 -20.24 11.35
CA ARG A 88 -3.74 -21.67 11.66
C ARG A 88 -4.26 -22.55 10.52
N HIS A 89 -5.42 -22.23 10.00
CA HIS A 89 -6.03 -22.96 8.88
C HIS A 89 -5.29 -22.72 7.57
N MET A 90 -4.84 -21.49 7.32
CA MET A 90 -4.02 -21.15 6.16
C MET A 90 -2.70 -21.93 6.13
N ASN A 91 -1.99 -22.03 7.25
CA ASN A 91 -0.78 -22.85 7.35
C ASN A 91 -1.06 -24.32 7.03
N HIS A 92 -2.15 -24.86 7.55
CA HIS A 92 -2.54 -26.24 7.26
C HIS A 92 -2.81 -26.44 5.76
N LEU A 93 -3.59 -25.55 5.15
CA LEU A 93 -3.88 -25.59 3.70
C LEU A 93 -2.60 -25.43 2.85
N ALA A 94 -1.72 -24.49 3.20
CA ALA A 94 -0.46 -24.29 2.49
C ALA A 94 0.44 -25.53 2.53
N ASN A 95 0.51 -26.19 3.70
CA ASN A 95 1.27 -27.45 3.86
C ASN A 95 0.68 -28.61 3.05
N LEU A 96 -0.66 -28.71 2.96
CA LEU A 96 -1.32 -29.76 2.19
C LEU A 96 -1.22 -29.54 0.68
N SER A 97 -1.41 -28.30 0.22
CA SER A 97 -1.46 -27.97 -1.21
C SER A 97 -0.10 -27.71 -1.81
N GLY A 98 0.86 -27.20 -1.01
CA GLY A 98 2.11 -26.64 -1.48
C GLY A 98 1.93 -25.34 -2.26
N GLU A 99 0.74 -24.73 -2.23
CA GLU A 99 0.41 -23.50 -2.94
C GLU A 99 0.37 -22.27 -2.00
N THR A 100 0.41 -21.07 -2.58
CA THR A 100 0.18 -19.83 -1.83
C THR A 100 -1.27 -19.75 -1.36
N VAL A 101 -1.48 -19.50 -0.09
CA VAL A 101 -2.80 -19.31 0.53
C VAL A 101 -2.94 -17.85 0.94
N MET A 102 -4.02 -17.20 0.51
CA MET A 102 -4.31 -15.81 0.82
C MET A 102 -5.61 -15.69 1.61
N LEU A 103 -5.64 -14.74 2.54
CA LEU A 103 -6.87 -14.25 3.17
C LEU A 103 -7.15 -12.87 2.61
N THR A 104 -8.34 -12.70 2.05
CA THR A 104 -8.78 -11.40 1.53
C THR A 104 -10.00 -10.90 2.29
N THR A 105 -10.16 -9.58 2.33
CA THR A 105 -11.37 -8.91 2.78
C THR A 105 -11.91 -8.03 1.68
N THR A 106 -13.21 -7.79 1.66
CA THR A 106 -13.83 -6.94 0.64
C THR A 106 -13.78 -5.46 1.03
N HIS A 107 -13.46 -4.61 0.06
CA HIS A 107 -13.58 -3.16 0.16
C HIS A 107 -14.22 -2.62 -1.12
N GLY A 108 -15.51 -2.24 -1.04
CA GLY A 108 -16.28 -1.90 -2.23
C GLY A 108 -16.38 -3.07 -3.20
N TRP A 109 -15.92 -2.90 -4.43
CA TRP A 109 -15.90 -3.91 -5.51
C TRP A 109 -14.54 -4.61 -5.66
N GLU A 110 -13.69 -4.48 -4.67
CA GLU A 110 -12.34 -5.06 -4.66
C GLU A 110 -12.18 -5.99 -3.46
N SER A 111 -11.30 -6.98 -3.61
CA SER A 111 -10.76 -7.76 -2.50
C SER A 111 -9.36 -7.27 -2.16
N VAL A 112 -9.07 -7.12 -0.88
CA VAL A 112 -7.77 -6.67 -0.37
C VAL A 112 -7.09 -7.86 0.31
N CYS A 113 -5.84 -8.18 -0.07
CA CYS A 113 -5.06 -9.23 0.59
C CYS A 113 -4.62 -8.75 1.98
N VAL A 114 -5.14 -9.37 3.04
CA VAL A 114 -4.85 -9.01 4.44
C VAL A 114 -3.90 -9.96 5.14
N GLU A 115 -3.71 -11.17 4.60
CA GLU A 115 -2.76 -12.16 5.11
C GLU A 115 -2.36 -13.12 3.97
N LYS A 116 -1.12 -13.60 4.01
CA LYS A 116 -0.58 -14.51 2.99
C LYS A 116 0.39 -15.52 3.60
N ILE A 117 0.27 -16.78 3.19
CA ILE A 117 1.26 -17.83 3.40
C ILE A 117 1.82 -18.21 2.03
N GLU A 118 3.09 -17.92 1.81
CA GLU A 118 3.72 -18.14 0.51
C GLU A 118 4.03 -19.61 0.23
N SER A 119 3.80 -20.03 -1.01
CA SER A 119 4.29 -21.31 -1.53
C SER A 119 5.83 -21.35 -1.53
N PRO A 120 6.45 -22.48 -1.18
CA PRO A 120 7.88 -22.67 -1.32
C PRO A 120 8.33 -22.87 -2.78
N ARG A 121 7.40 -22.97 -3.72
CA ARG A 121 7.69 -23.18 -5.14
C ARG A 121 8.32 -21.94 -5.78
N ARG A 122 9.16 -22.16 -6.81
CA ARG A 122 9.80 -21.08 -7.58
C ARG A 122 8.80 -20.24 -8.38
N ILE A 123 7.76 -20.89 -8.90
CA ILE A 123 6.65 -20.24 -9.63
C ILE A 123 5.48 -20.16 -8.67
N LYS A 124 5.09 -18.96 -8.30
CA LYS A 124 3.99 -18.69 -7.35
C LYS A 124 3.27 -17.40 -7.75
N LEU A 125 2.01 -17.28 -7.34
CA LEU A 125 1.26 -16.02 -7.45
C LEU A 125 1.95 -14.93 -6.63
N SER A 126 2.24 -13.81 -7.29
CA SER A 126 2.87 -12.65 -6.65
C SER A 126 1.81 -11.59 -6.33
N VAL A 127 1.04 -11.83 -5.25
CA VAL A 127 0.15 -10.83 -4.66
C VAL A 127 0.76 -10.42 -3.34
N ALA A 128 0.97 -9.13 -3.12
CA ALA A 128 1.49 -8.61 -1.86
C ALA A 128 0.36 -8.39 -0.85
N MET A 129 0.71 -8.31 0.43
CA MET A 129 -0.23 -7.84 1.45
C MET A 129 -0.59 -6.38 1.16
N GLY A 130 -1.89 -6.07 1.19
CA GLY A 130 -2.42 -4.77 0.81
C GLY A 130 -2.83 -4.65 -0.65
N ASP A 131 -2.34 -5.53 -1.55
CA ASP A 131 -2.77 -5.52 -2.95
C ASP A 131 -4.27 -5.75 -3.08
N THR A 132 -4.86 -5.08 -4.07
CA THR A 132 -6.28 -5.19 -4.40
C THR A 132 -6.49 -5.98 -5.69
N LEU A 133 -7.53 -6.82 -5.68
CA LEU A 133 -7.99 -7.57 -6.84
C LEU A 133 -9.47 -7.27 -7.07
N PRO A 134 -9.90 -7.06 -8.33
CA PRO A 134 -11.30 -6.82 -8.62
C PRO A 134 -12.13 -8.09 -8.38
N LEU A 135 -13.27 -7.96 -7.68
CA LEU A 135 -14.15 -9.10 -7.36
C LEU A 135 -14.84 -9.72 -8.59
N HIS A 136 -14.86 -9.02 -9.73
CA HIS A 136 -15.54 -9.46 -10.95
C HIS A 136 -14.62 -10.11 -11.99
N ALA A 137 -13.33 -10.16 -11.76
CA ALA A 137 -12.35 -10.69 -12.71
C ALA A 137 -11.21 -11.42 -12.00
N GLY A 138 -11.04 -12.68 -12.34
CA GLY A 138 -9.89 -13.57 -12.14
C GLY A 138 -9.21 -13.58 -10.78
N GLY A 139 -9.06 -14.75 -10.17
CA GLY A 139 -8.17 -14.98 -9.01
C GLY A 139 -8.74 -14.65 -7.63
N SER A 140 -9.99 -14.24 -7.54
CA SER A 140 -10.71 -14.12 -6.25
C SER A 140 -11.61 -15.31 -6.02
#